data_9cbc134a3cf4c1a7e0af709ff7ef580d
#
_entry.id   9cbc134a3cf4c1a7e0af709ff7ef580d
#
_cell.length_a   1.000
_cell.length_b   1.000
_cell.length_c   1.000
_cell.angle_alpha   90.00
_cell.angle_beta   90.00
_cell.angle_gamma   90.00
#
_symmetry.space_group_name_H-M   'P 1'
#
loop_
_entity.id
_entity.type
_entity.pdbx_description
1 polymer ?
#
loop_
_entity_poly.entity_id
_entity_poly.type
_entity_poly.pdbx_seq_one_letter_code
_entity_poly.pdbx_strand_id
1 'polypeptide(L)'
;KPLFLEEPIDFVFHLASPASPIDYTRLPLHTLKVGSYGTHHMLGMAKFKRARFLLASTSEVYGDPQNDIQSESYWGHVNPIGPRGVYDEAKRYAEALTMAYQRQQGVDTCIARIFNTYGPRMRPHDGRALTTFMDQAMKGSPLTVFGEGSQRRTFCYVDDMVRGLYLLAESGEHLPVNLGSPEVLALLELADAVLRITGSKSEIVFHALPAGEPQVRCPDITRARDLLGWEPEVELDEGLRRLQAALARAPSMLSPGAPSF
;
A
#
# COMPACT_ATOMS: atom_id res chain seq x y z
N LYS A 1 15.13 10.42 -19.55
CA LYS A 1 14.60 11.42 -20.47
C LYS A 1 13.17 11.73 -20.06
N PRO A 2 12.72 13.01 -20.13
CA PRO A 2 11.33 13.36 -19.90
C PRO A 2 10.43 12.59 -20.90
N LEU A 3 9.29 12.08 -20.42
CA LEU A 3 8.26 11.52 -21.27
C LEU A 3 7.46 12.67 -21.86
N PHE A 4 7.38 12.74 -23.19
CA PHE A 4 6.51 13.68 -23.88
C PHE A 4 5.32 12.93 -24.46
N LEU A 5 4.12 13.35 -24.03
CA LEU A 5 2.85 12.90 -24.60
C LEU A 5 2.21 14.09 -25.31
N GLU A 6 1.66 13.89 -26.51
CA GLU A 6 1.01 14.95 -27.29
C GLU A 6 -0.42 15.18 -26.81
N GLU A 7 -1.11 14.12 -26.38
CA GLU A 7 -2.49 14.14 -25.95
C GLU A 7 -2.68 15.02 -24.70
N PRO A 8 -3.86 15.65 -24.53
CA PRO A 8 -4.22 16.33 -23.29
C PRO A 8 -4.30 15.31 -22.13
N ILE A 9 -3.91 15.75 -20.94
CA ILE A 9 -3.93 14.92 -19.74
C ILE A 9 -4.58 15.74 -18.64
N ASP A 10 -5.64 15.21 -18.02
CA ASP A 10 -6.33 15.85 -16.90
C ASP A 10 -5.78 15.39 -15.56
N PHE A 11 -5.35 14.12 -15.46
CA PHE A 11 -4.86 13.51 -14.23
C PHE A 11 -3.57 12.71 -14.45
N VAL A 12 -2.65 12.82 -13.49
CA VAL A 12 -1.47 11.97 -13.40
C VAL A 12 -1.52 11.19 -12.09
N PHE A 13 -1.85 9.89 -12.16
CA PHE A 13 -1.78 8.99 -11.02
C PHE A 13 -0.38 8.37 -10.92
N HIS A 14 0.44 8.87 -10.02
CA HIS A 14 1.80 8.36 -9.80
C HIS A 14 1.78 7.19 -8.80
N LEU A 15 1.50 6.00 -9.32
CA LEU A 15 1.43 4.75 -8.55
C LEU A 15 2.73 3.92 -8.64
N ALA A 16 3.69 4.36 -9.46
CA ALA A 16 4.90 3.60 -9.74
C ALA A 16 5.85 3.60 -8.53
N SER A 17 6.11 2.41 -7.99
CA SER A 17 7.15 2.16 -6.99
C SER A 17 7.32 0.65 -6.79
N PRO A 18 8.54 0.14 -6.55
CA PRO A 18 8.72 -1.15 -5.90
C PRO A 18 8.16 -1.04 -4.47
N ALA A 19 6.99 -1.64 -4.22
CA ALA A 19 6.23 -1.41 -2.98
C ALA A 19 6.14 -2.65 -2.09
N SER A 20 6.60 -3.82 -2.55
CA SER A 20 6.67 -5.00 -1.70
C SER A 20 7.99 -5.05 -0.94
N PRO A 21 8.01 -5.60 0.30
CA PRO A 21 9.24 -5.78 1.07
C PRO A 21 10.34 -6.51 0.30
N ILE A 22 9.97 -7.52 -0.46
CA ILE A 22 10.90 -8.30 -1.30
C ILE A 22 11.49 -7.43 -2.40
N ASP A 23 10.65 -6.64 -3.10
CA ASP A 23 11.11 -5.86 -4.24
C ASP A 23 11.99 -4.68 -3.84
N TYR A 24 11.60 -3.86 -2.86
CA TYR A 24 12.41 -2.70 -2.48
C TYR A 24 13.72 -3.11 -1.78
N THR A 25 13.76 -4.27 -1.11
CA THR A 25 15.02 -4.82 -0.55
C THR A 25 15.94 -5.30 -1.66
N ARG A 26 15.39 -5.94 -2.70
CA ARG A 26 16.17 -6.42 -3.86
C ARG A 26 16.63 -5.28 -4.77
N LEU A 27 15.84 -4.21 -4.88
CA LEU A 27 16.06 -3.09 -5.81
C LEU A 27 16.18 -1.74 -5.09
N PRO A 28 17.06 -1.59 -4.07
CA PRO A 28 17.07 -0.41 -3.21
C PRO A 28 17.35 0.89 -3.96
N LEU A 29 18.37 0.91 -4.82
CA LEU A 29 18.71 2.10 -5.60
C LEU A 29 17.63 2.46 -6.62
N HIS A 30 16.95 1.46 -7.18
CA HIS A 30 15.85 1.69 -8.12
C HIS A 30 14.64 2.29 -7.39
N THR A 31 14.33 1.80 -6.20
CA THR A 31 13.26 2.35 -5.35
C THR A 31 13.47 3.82 -5.04
N LEU A 32 14.68 4.19 -4.61
CA LEU A 32 15.05 5.59 -4.36
C LEU A 32 14.97 6.46 -5.63
N LYS A 33 15.42 5.94 -6.79
CA LYS A 33 15.35 6.67 -8.06
C LYS A 33 13.90 6.88 -8.52
N VAL A 34 13.04 5.91 -8.35
CA VAL A 34 11.60 6.06 -8.70
C VAL A 34 10.93 7.06 -7.77
N GLY A 35 11.19 6.98 -6.46
CA GLY A 35 10.65 7.94 -5.49
C GLY A 35 11.15 9.37 -5.68
N SER A 36 12.36 9.56 -6.21
CA SER A 36 12.96 10.87 -6.45
C SER A 36 12.77 11.35 -7.88
N TYR A 37 13.60 10.87 -8.82
CA TYR A 37 13.55 11.29 -10.24
C TYR A 37 12.22 10.96 -10.92
N GLY A 38 11.64 9.78 -10.59
CA GLY A 38 10.34 9.39 -11.12
C GLY A 38 9.25 10.39 -10.73
N THR A 39 9.16 10.71 -9.45
CA THR A 39 8.20 11.69 -8.93
C THR A 39 8.45 13.08 -9.52
N HIS A 40 9.73 13.51 -9.59
CA HIS A 40 10.10 14.79 -10.21
C HIS A 40 9.64 14.90 -11.68
N HIS A 41 9.87 13.85 -12.48
CA HIS A 41 9.48 13.85 -13.88
C HIS A 41 7.95 13.86 -14.06
N MET A 42 7.22 13.14 -13.21
CA MET A 42 5.75 13.09 -13.29
C MET A 42 5.12 14.41 -12.83
N LEU A 43 5.68 15.06 -11.80
CA LEU A 43 5.27 16.42 -11.40
C LEU A 43 5.59 17.45 -12.51
N GLY A 44 6.73 17.30 -13.17
CA GLY A 44 7.07 18.15 -14.33
C GLY A 44 6.09 17.97 -15.48
N MET A 45 5.65 16.73 -15.76
CA MET A 45 4.62 16.45 -16.75
C MET A 45 3.27 17.03 -16.34
N ALA A 46 2.84 16.83 -15.10
CA ALA A 46 1.59 17.38 -14.58
C ALA A 46 1.57 18.91 -14.71
N LYS A 47 2.67 19.58 -14.34
CA LYS A 47 2.83 21.02 -14.53
C LYS A 47 2.69 21.43 -16.00
N PHE A 48 3.41 20.76 -16.91
CA PHE A 48 3.39 21.07 -18.35
C PHE A 48 2.00 20.90 -18.96
N LYS A 49 1.29 19.84 -18.57
CA LYS A 49 -0.07 19.51 -19.04
C LYS A 49 -1.17 20.26 -18.29
N ARG A 50 -0.86 20.97 -17.20
CA ARG A 50 -1.83 21.56 -16.27
C ARG A 50 -2.79 20.50 -15.69
N ALA A 51 -2.27 19.29 -15.53
CA ALA A 51 -2.99 18.14 -15.01
C ALA A 51 -2.93 18.11 -13.48
N ARG A 52 -3.95 17.57 -12.85
CA ARG A 52 -3.91 17.26 -11.43
C ARG A 52 -3.02 16.03 -11.18
N PHE A 53 -2.18 16.10 -10.14
CA PHE A 53 -1.23 15.05 -9.80
C PHE A 53 -1.61 14.37 -8.49
N LEU A 54 -1.82 13.06 -8.51
CA LEU A 54 -2.00 12.25 -7.33
C LEU A 54 -0.76 11.40 -7.04
N LEU A 55 -0.18 11.61 -5.86
CA LEU A 55 0.89 10.76 -5.33
C LEU A 55 0.30 9.59 -4.53
N ALA A 56 0.56 8.37 -4.97
CA ALA A 56 0.38 7.19 -4.11
C ALA A 56 1.52 7.12 -3.09
N SER A 57 1.31 7.71 -1.93
CA SER A 57 2.13 7.54 -0.76
C SER A 57 1.72 6.28 0.01
N THR A 58 2.13 6.13 1.24
CA THR A 58 1.99 4.89 2.01
C THR A 58 1.93 5.16 3.51
N SER A 59 1.34 4.24 4.26
CA SER A 59 1.43 4.24 5.73
C SER A 59 2.87 4.07 6.25
N GLU A 60 3.81 3.61 5.40
CA GLU A 60 5.21 3.46 5.79
C GLU A 60 5.92 4.80 6.08
N VAL A 61 5.36 5.94 5.62
CA VAL A 61 5.87 7.28 6.00
C VAL A 61 5.80 7.55 7.49
N TYR A 62 4.96 6.80 8.21
CA TYR A 62 4.84 6.87 9.67
C TYR A 62 5.92 6.09 10.42
N GLY A 63 6.67 5.21 9.73
CA GLY A 63 7.73 4.40 10.34
C GLY A 63 7.20 3.37 11.34
N ASP A 64 7.87 3.25 12.48
CA ASP A 64 7.40 2.50 13.65
C ASP A 64 6.65 3.46 14.57
N PRO A 65 5.32 3.57 14.45
CA PRO A 65 4.57 4.62 15.09
C PRO A 65 4.50 4.44 16.60
N GLN A 66 4.62 5.54 17.33
CA GLN A 66 4.51 5.59 18.78
C GLN A 66 3.04 5.65 19.26
N ASN A 67 2.11 5.82 18.32
CA ASN A 67 0.67 5.87 18.57
C ASN A 67 -0.02 4.70 17.86
N ASP A 68 -1.04 4.12 18.49
CA ASP A 68 -1.80 3.00 17.93
C ASP A 68 -2.57 3.38 16.66
N ILE A 69 -3.05 4.62 16.59
CA ILE A 69 -3.80 5.15 15.44
C ILE A 69 -2.98 6.27 14.79
N GLN A 70 -2.72 6.17 13.49
CA GLN A 70 -1.94 7.14 12.75
C GLN A 70 -2.84 8.15 12.07
N SER A 71 -2.80 9.41 12.54
CA SER A 71 -3.41 10.56 11.85
C SER A 71 -2.42 11.23 10.89
N GLU A 72 -2.93 12.00 9.92
CA GLU A 72 -2.09 12.70 8.95
C GLU A 72 -1.20 13.77 9.57
N SER A 73 -1.52 14.26 10.75
CA SER A 73 -0.70 15.22 11.52
C SER A 73 0.52 14.57 12.20
N TYR A 74 0.57 13.25 12.31
CA TYR A 74 1.71 12.53 12.88
C TYR A 74 2.87 12.51 11.88
N TRP A 75 4.04 13.03 12.28
CA TRP A 75 5.21 13.16 11.39
C TRP A 75 5.96 11.86 11.16
N GLY A 76 5.68 10.85 11.97
CA GLY A 76 6.30 9.53 11.85
C GLY A 76 7.58 9.36 12.66
N HIS A 77 7.95 8.09 12.83
CA HIS A 77 9.17 7.66 13.51
C HIS A 77 9.90 6.65 12.60
N VAL A 78 10.63 7.18 11.61
CA VAL A 78 11.32 6.39 10.59
C VAL A 78 12.80 6.26 10.94
N ASN A 79 13.36 5.04 10.80
CA ASN A 79 14.79 4.82 10.82
C ASN A 79 15.36 4.94 9.38
N PRO A 80 15.99 6.09 9.02
CA PRO A 80 16.40 6.35 7.64
C PRO A 80 17.54 5.45 7.14
N ILE A 81 18.30 4.84 8.06
CA ILE A 81 19.41 3.94 7.74
C ILE A 81 19.07 2.47 7.97
N GLY A 82 17.86 2.20 8.42
CA GLY A 82 17.38 0.83 8.61
C GLY A 82 17.07 0.10 7.29
N PRO A 83 16.85 -1.21 7.33
CA PRO A 83 16.63 -2.01 6.12
C PRO A 83 15.35 -1.60 5.34
N ARG A 84 14.37 -1.00 6.01
CA ARG A 84 13.13 -0.47 5.40
C ARG A 84 13.27 0.98 4.94
N GLY A 85 14.28 1.72 5.43
CA GLY A 85 14.48 3.15 5.18
C GLY A 85 14.51 3.52 3.71
N VAL A 86 14.93 2.62 2.83
CA VAL A 86 14.93 2.83 1.37
C VAL A 86 13.54 3.17 0.83
N TYR A 87 12.52 2.41 1.23
CA TYR A 87 11.14 2.62 0.78
C TYR A 87 10.49 3.77 1.53
N ASP A 88 10.65 3.79 2.84
CA ASP A 88 10.04 4.79 3.72
C ASP A 88 10.51 6.20 3.31
N GLU A 89 11.83 6.41 3.17
CA GLU A 89 12.39 7.70 2.78
C GLU A 89 12.13 8.07 1.32
N ALA A 90 12.07 7.08 0.40
CA ALA A 90 11.66 7.36 -0.98
C ALA A 90 10.25 7.97 -1.03
N LYS A 91 9.31 7.46 -0.22
CA LYS A 91 7.93 7.98 -0.14
C LYS A 91 7.85 9.30 0.62
N ARG A 92 8.57 9.46 1.72
CA ARG A 92 8.67 10.75 2.46
C ARG A 92 9.25 11.86 1.59
N TYR A 93 10.31 11.57 0.83
CA TYR A 93 10.87 12.50 -0.16
C TYR A 93 9.85 12.86 -1.24
N ALA A 94 9.11 11.87 -1.77
CA ALA A 94 8.10 12.11 -2.79
C ALA A 94 6.96 13.03 -2.27
N GLU A 95 6.51 12.87 -1.02
CA GLU A 95 5.54 13.79 -0.39
C GLU A 95 6.12 15.21 -0.28
N ALA A 96 7.34 15.35 0.23
CA ALA A 96 7.99 16.65 0.38
C ALA A 96 8.16 17.35 -0.97
N LEU A 97 8.56 16.60 -2.00
CA LEU A 97 8.71 17.12 -3.37
C LEU A 97 7.35 17.55 -3.96
N THR A 98 6.31 16.76 -3.76
CA THR A 98 4.94 17.05 -4.21
C THR A 98 4.44 18.37 -3.59
N MET A 99 4.62 18.54 -2.28
CA MET A 99 4.24 19.76 -1.58
C MET A 99 5.07 20.98 -2.01
N ALA A 100 6.36 20.79 -2.36
CA ALA A 100 7.20 21.86 -2.89
C ALA A 100 6.70 22.32 -4.27
N TYR A 101 6.34 21.42 -5.15
CA TYR A 101 5.74 21.76 -6.45
C TYR A 101 4.41 22.49 -6.32
N GLN A 102 3.55 22.03 -5.41
CA GLN A 102 2.30 22.71 -5.12
C GLN A 102 2.52 24.15 -4.66
N ARG A 103 3.39 24.36 -3.65
CA ARG A 103 3.63 25.69 -3.05
C ARG A 103 4.37 26.67 -3.95
N GLN A 104 5.39 26.19 -4.69
CA GLN A 104 6.28 27.06 -5.47
C GLN A 104 5.88 27.16 -6.95
N GLN A 105 5.25 26.13 -7.50
CA GLN A 105 4.97 26.04 -8.93
C GLN A 105 3.47 26.04 -9.23
N GLY A 106 2.61 26.06 -8.20
CA GLY A 106 1.16 26.05 -8.37
C GLY A 106 0.61 24.79 -9.04
N VAL A 107 1.34 23.65 -8.96
CA VAL A 107 0.83 22.38 -9.49
C VAL A 107 -0.29 21.91 -8.62
N ASP A 108 -1.43 21.58 -9.23
CA ASP A 108 -2.56 20.99 -8.52
C ASP A 108 -2.21 19.54 -8.13
N THR A 109 -2.05 19.29 -6.82
CA THR A 109 -1.56 18.01 -6.31
C THR A 109 -2.42 17.50 -5.17
N CYS A 110 -2.47 16.17 -5.00
CA CYS A 110 -2.99 15.51 -3.81
C CYS A 110 -2.15 14.28 -3.44
N ILE A 111 -2.22 13.87 -2.18
CA ILE A 111 -1.39 12.79 -1.62
C ILE A 111 -2.28 11.78 -0.92
N ALA A 112 -2.28 10.52 -1.37
CA ALA A 112 -2.93 9.41 -0.72
C ALA A 112 -1.93 8.62 0.12
N ARG A 113 -2.08 8.57 1.44
CA ARG A 113 -1.34 7.66 2.32
C ARG A 113 -2.10 6.34 2.40
N ILE A 114 -1.68 5.41 1.54
CA ILE A 114 -2.33 4.11 1.36
C ILE A 114 -1.89 3.17 2.47
N PHE A 115 -2.86 2.59 3.20
CA PHE A 115 -2.65 1.51 4.14
C PHE A 115 -2.76 0.15 3.46
N ASN A 116 -2.56 -0.96 4.21
CA ASN A 116 -2.51 -2.28 3.58
C ASN A 116 -3.76 -2.53 2.74
N THR A 117 -3.53 -2.74 1.46
CA THR A 117 -4.58 -3.00 0.47
C THR A 117 -4.40 -4.40 -0.08
N TYR A 118 -5.50 -5.12 -0.31
CA TYR A 118 -5.49 -6.45 -0.89
C TYR A 118 -6.59 -6.60 -1.94
N GLY A 119 -6.41 -7.57 -2.84
CA GLY A 119 -7.41 -7.87 -3.86
C GLY A 119 -6.85 -8.68 -5.02
N PRO A 120 -7.67 -8.95 -6.04
CA PRO A 120 -7.26 -9.60 -7.28
C PRO A 120 -6.05 -8.92 -7.93
N ARG A 121 -5.23 -9.71 -8.66
CA ARG A 121 -4.00 -9.29 -9.36
C ARG A 121 -2.82 -8.94 -8.45
N MET A 122 -2.98 -9.04 -7.13
CA MET A 122 -1.85 -8.97 -6.21
C MET A 122 -0.99 -10.23 -6.34
N ARG A 123 0.33 -10.09 -6.39
CA ARG A 123 1.23 -11.25 -6.54
C ARG A 123 1.22 -12.10 -5.26
N PRO A 124 1.05 -13.43 -5.35
CA PRO A 124 1.01 -14.33 -4.19
C PRO A 124 2.27 -14.27 -3.33
N HIS A 125 3.43 -14.08 -3.96
CA HIS A 125 4.74 -14.10 -3.32
C HIS A 125 5.37 -12.71 -3.22
N ASP A 126 4.60 -11.70 -2.85
CA ASP A 126 5.12 -10.34 -2.67
C ASP A 126 5.59 -10.05 -1.23
N GLY A 127 5.52 -11.05 -0.34
CA GLY A 127 5.97 -10.96 1.05
C GLY A 127 4.96 -10.34 2.02
N ARG A 128 3.73 -10.07 1.58
CA ARG A 128 2.66 -9.58 2.46
C ARG A 128 1.85 -10.73 3.05
N ALA A 129 1.49 -10.63 4.33
CA ALA A 129 0.86 -11.71 5.07
C ALA A 129 -0.41 -12.25 4.41
N LEU A 130 -1.37 -11.39 4.04
CA LEU A 130 -2.66 -11.81 3.52
C LEU A 130 -2.53 -12.66 2.24
N THR A 131 -1.76 -12.19 1.25
CA THR A 131 -1.55 -12.91 -0.01
C THR A 131 -0.77 -14.20 0.20
N THR A 132 0.19 -14.19 1.11
CA THR A 132 0.96 -15.39 1.48
C THR A 132 0.05 -16.43 2.12
N PHE A 133 -0.79 -16.05 3.08
CA PHE A 133 -1.73 -16.96 3.73
C PHE A 133 -2.75 -17.53 2.75
N MET A 134 -3.31 -16.70 1.85
CA MET A 134 -4.23 -17.17 0.81
C MET A 134 -3.57 -18.19 -0.12
N ASP A 135 -2.35 -17.91 -0.60
CA ASP A 135 -1.61 -18.84 -1.46
C ASP A 135 -1.32 -20.17 -0.75
N GLN A 136 -0.83 -20.09 0.48
CA GLN A 136 -0.53 -21.28 1.30
C GLN A 136 -1.77 -22.11 1.58
N ALA A 137 -2.86 -21.48 2.03
CA ALA A 137 -4.12 -22.17 2.33
C ALA A 137 -4.71 -22.86 1.09
N MET A 138 -4.72 -22.19 -0.06
CA MET A 138 -5.24 -22.74 -1.32
C MET A 138 -4.39 -23.90 -1.86
N LYS A 139 -3.10 -23.96 -1.51
CA LYS A 139 -2.20 -25.07 -1.86
C LYS A 139 -2.17 -26.20 -0.83
N GLY A 140 -2.85 -26.04 0.30
CA GLY A 140 -2.76 -26.97 1.42
C GLY A 140 -1.39 -26.97 2.12
N SER A 141 -0.59 -25.92 1.93
CA SER A 141 0.69 -25.72 2.60
C SER A 141 0.48 -25.07 3.97
N PRO A 142 1.37 -25.29 4.97
CA PRO A 142 1.26 -24.61 6.26
C PRO A 142 1.28 -23.09 6.12
N LEU A 143 0.46 -22.37 6.92
CA LEU A 143 0.45 -20.92 7.00
C LEU A 143 1.63 -20.45 7.86
N THR A 144 2.46 -19.59 7.30
CA THR A 144 3.70 -19.09 7.95
C THR A 144 3.41 -17.79 8.71
N VAL A 145 3.37 -17.85 10.04
CA VAL A 145 3.21 -16.70 10.92
C VAL A 145 4.56 -16.32 11.53
N PHE A 146 4.94 -15.03 11.45
CA PHE A 146 6.16 -14.53 12.06
C PHE A 146 5.90 -13.99 13.47
N GLY A 147 6.80 -14.30 14.42
CA GLY A 147 6.61 -14.04 15.83
C GLY A 147 5.44 -14.86 16.40
N GLU A 148 4.69 -14.28 17.34
CA GLU A 148 3.51 -14.90 17.96
C GLU A 148 2.21 -14.60 17.20
N GLY A 149 2.28 -13.86 16.08
CA GLY A 149 1.11 -13.45 15.29
C GLY A 149 0.24 -12.38 15.95
N SER A 150 0.74 -11.75 17.00
CA SER A 150 0.06 -10.68 17.76
C SER A 150 0.15 -9.31 17.05
N GLN A 151 0.96 -9.17 16.01
CA GLN A 151 1.07 -7.92 15.24
C GLN A 151 -0.28 -7.51 14.67
N ARG A 152 -0.65 -6.26 14.87
CA ARG A 152 -1.96 -5.71 14.51
C ARG A 152 -1.88 -4.97 13.18
N ARG A 153 -2.75 -5.34 12.24
CA ARG A 153 -2.82 -4.75 10.90
C ARG A 153 -4.28 -4.47 10.52
N THR A 154 -4.44 -3.60 9.55
CA THR A 154 -5.73 -3.33 8.90
C THR A 154 -5.63 -3.71 7.44
N PHE A 155 -6.76 -4.10 6.82
CA PHE A 155 -6.78 -4.55 5.43
C PHE A 155 -7.96 -3.93 4.69
N CYS A 156 -7.67 -3.14 3.66
CA CYS A 156 -8.66 -2.49 2.82
C CYS A 156 -8.79 -3.25 1.48
N TYR A 157 -10.01 -3.53 1.05
CA TYR A 157 -10.22 -4.15 -0.25
C TYR A 157 -9.91 -3.18 -1.38
N VAL A 158 -9.37 -3.70 -2.49
CA VAL A 158 -8.83 -2.87 -3.58
C VAL A 158 -9.87 -1.96 -4.23
N ASP A 159 -11.14 -2.39 -4.34
CA ASP A 159 -12.19 -1.57 -4.95
C ASP A 159 -12.49 -0.32 -4.09
N ASP A 160 -12.51 -0.47 -2.75
CA ASP A 160 -12.63 0.67 -1.84
C ASP A 160 -11.44 1.61 -1.96
N MET A 161 -10.22 1.06 -2.04
CA MET A 161 -9.02 1.85 -2.23
C MET A 161 -9.07 2.64 -3.54
N VAL A 162 -9.45 2.01 -4.65
CA VAL A 162 -9.59 2.66 -5.96
C VAL A 162 -10.63 3.78 -5.90
N ARG A 163 -11.78 3.54 -5.25
CA ARG A 163 -12.82 4.56 -5.03
C ARG A 163 -12.27 5.75 -4.23
N GLY A 164 -11.50 5.49 -3.16
CA GLY A 164 -10.87 6.54 -2.36
C GLY A 164 -9.85 7.37 -3.14
N LEU A 165 -9.00 6.71 -3.95
CA LEU A 165 -8.04 7.40 -4.81
C LEU A 165 -8.73 8.29 -5.85
N TYR A 166 -9.82 7.81 -6.44
CA TYR A 166 -10.60 8.57 -7.42
C TYR A 166 -11.26 9.80 -6.78
N LEU A 167 -11.95 9.63 -5.66
CA LEU A 167 -12.57 10.73 -4.92
C LEU A 167 -11.55 11.78 -4.48
N LEU A 168 -10.36 11.35 -4.01
CA LEU A 168 -9.28 12.28 -3.68
C LEU A 168 -8.76 13.01 -4.91
N ALA A 169 -8.62 12.33 -6.04
CA ALA A 169 -8.19 12.96 -7.28
C ALA A 169 -9.17 14.02 -7.77
N GLU A 170 -10.47 13.83 -7.56
CA GLU A 170 -11.50 14.81 -7.94
C GLU A 170 -11.79 15.88 -6.87
N SER A 171 -11.26 15.72 -5.64
CA SER A 171 -11.45 16.69 -4.56
C SER A 171 -10.58 17.93 -4.75
N GLY A 172 -10.87 18.98 -4.00
CA GLY A 172 -10.00 20.18 -3.90
C GLY A 172 -8.86 20.02 -2.85
N GLU A 173 -8.66 18.81 -2.29
CA GLU A 173 -7.71 18.62 -1.21
C GLU A 173 -6.28 18.47 -1.72
N HIS A 174 -5.33 19.16 -1.05
CA HIS A 174 -3.91 19.15 -1.40
C HIS A 174 -3.04 18.47 -0.33
N LEU A 175 -3.50 18.42 0.91
CA LEU A 175 -2.77 17.80 2.01
C LEU A 175 -2.95 16.28 1.98
N PRO A 176 -2.06 15.52 2.65
CA PRO A 176 -2.18 14.08 2.72
C PRO A 176 -3.53 13.62 3.30
N VAL A 177 -4.07 12.53 2.75
CA VAL A 177 -5.27 11.86 3.24
C VAL A 177 -4.97 10.37 3.41
N ASN A 178 -5.24 9.84 4.60
CA ASN A 178 -5.16 8.40 4.87
C ASN A 178 -6.31 7.65 4.18
N LEU A 179 -5.96 6.63 3.43
CA LEU A 179 -6.92 5.68 2.85
C LEU A 179 -6.61 4.27 3.36
N GLY A 180 -7.57 3.63 4.00
CA GLY A 180 -7.42 2.30 4.57
C GLY A 180 -8.60 1.89 5.43
N SER A 181 -8.67 0.63 5.86
CA SER A 181 -9.66 0.17 6.83
C SER A 181 -9.23 0.57 8.25
N PRO A 182 -10.14 1.05 9.09
CA PRO A 182 -9.88 1.25 10.52
C PRO A 182 -10.00 -0.05 11.34
N GLU A 183 -10.49 -1.13 10.74
CA GLU A 183 -10.62 -2.42 11.40
C GLU A 183 -9.26 -3.07 11.63
N VAL A 184 -8.92 -3.26 12.90
CA VAL A 184 -7.65 -3.82 13.33
C VAL A 184 -7.79 -5.31 13.61
N LEU A 185 -6.91 -6.11 13.01
CA LEU A 185 -6.84 -7.56 13.19
C LEU A 185 -5.42 -7.98 13.60
N ALA A 186 -5.32 -8.96 14.51
CA ALA A 186 -4.08 -9.68 14.71
C ALA A 186 -3.78 -10.59 13.49
N LEU A 187 -2.51 -10.86 13.22
CA LEU A 187 -2.15 -11.75 12.10
C LEU A 187 -2.68 -13.17 12.30
N LEU A 188 -2.84 -13.64 13.54
CA LEU A 188 -3.49 -14.92 13.81
C LEU A 188 -4.98 -14.90 13.43
N GLU A 189 -5.70 -13.83 13.76
CA GLU A 189 -7.12 -13.69 13.38
C GLU A 189 -7.28 -13.66 11.86
N LEU A 190 -6.34 -13.04 11.14
CA LEU A 190 -6.30 -13.09 9.68
C LEU A 190 -6.05 -14.50 9.16
N ALA A 191 -5.12 -15.26 9.77
CA ALA A 191 -4.84 -16.64 9.38
C ALA A 191 -6.07 -17.52 9.57
N ASP A 192 -6.77 -17.41 10.71
CA ASP A 192 -8.00 -18.11 10.99
C ASP A 192 -9.12 -17.77 9.99
N ALA A 193 -9.27 -16.48 9.64
CA ALA A 193 -10.24 -16.04 8.64
C ALA A 193 -9.93 -16.65 7.27
N VAL A 194 -8.66 -16.69 6.86
CA VAL A 194 -8.23 -17.30 5.59
C VAL A 194 -8.52 -18.82 5.60
N LEU A 195 -8.18 -19.55 6.67
CA LEU A 195 -8.47 -20.97 6.78
C LEU A 195 -9.98 -21.24 6.69
N ARG A 196 -10.78 -20.46 7.39
CA ARG A 196 -12.24 -20.54 7.38
C ARG A 196 -12.83 -20.29 5.98
N ILE A 197 -12.40 -19.25 5.30
CA ILE A 197 -12.91 -18.88 3.97
C ILE A 197 -12.49 -19.89 2.90
N THR A 198 -11.24 -20.37 2.95
CA THR A 198 -10.73 -21.34 1.98
C THR A 198 -11.19 -22.77 2.24
N GLY A 199 -11.67 -23.06 3.45
CA GLY A 199 -11.96 -24.43 3.90
C GLY A 199 -10.69 -25.27 4.08
N SER A 200 -9.53 -24.65 4.11
CA SER A 200 -8.22 -25.32 4.25
C SER A 200 -8.04 -25.89 5.65
N LYS A 201 -7.41 -27.06 5.72
CA LYS A 201 -6.98 -27.72 6.97
C LYS A 201 -5.48 -27.53 7.23
N SER A 202 -4.86 -26.57 6.57
CA SER A 202 -3.43 -26.25 6.74
C SER A 202 -3.13 -25.88 8.19
N GLU A 203 -2.00 -26.33 8.70
CA GLU A 203 -1.49 -25.95 10.01
C GLU A 203 -0.92 -24.53 9.99
N ILE A 204 -0.90 -23.86 11.15
CA ILE A 204 -0.19 -22.60 11.34
C ILE A 204 1.19 -22.93 11.92
N VAL A 205 2.26 -22.46 11.27
CA VAL A 205 3.64 -22.63 11.73
C VAL A 205 4.25 -21.27 12.04
N PHE A 206 5.03 -21.20 13.12
CA PHE A 206 5.62 -19.97 13.62
C PHE A 206 7.09 -19.87 13.28
N HIS A 207 7.51 -18.69 12.84
CA HIS A 207 8.91 -18.36 12.52
C HIS A 207 9.37 -17.13 13.31
N ALA A 208 10.69 -16.95 13.42
CA ALA A 208 11.25 -15.79 14.10
C ALA A 208 10.80 -14.48 13.43
N LEU A 209 10.41 -13.49 14.24
CA LEU A 209 10.00 -12.17 13.76
C LEU A 209 11.22 -11.43 13.15
N PRO A 210 11.10 -10.90 11.92
CA PRO A 210 12.12 -10.05 11.33
C PRO A 210 12.36 -8.78 12.16
N ALA A 211 13.61 -8.32 12.23
CA ALA A 211 13.93 -7.09 12.93
C ALA A 211 13.30 -5.86 12.26
N GLY A 212 12.79 -4.93 13.08
CA GLY A 212 12.19 -3.68 12.59
C GLY A 212 10.77 -3.81 12.03
N GLU A 213 10.09 -4.91 12.30
CA GLU A 213 8.67 -5.07 11.92
C GLU A 213 7.78 -4.25 12.87
N PRO A 214 6.98 -3.26 12.38
CA PRO A 214 6.10 -2.46 13.20
C PRO A 214 5.04 -3.30 13.90
N GLN A 215 4.66 -2.95 15.13
CA GLN A 215 3.66 -3.69 15.90
C GLN A 215 2.24 -3.38 15.47
N VAL A 216 1.93 -2.10 15.16
CA VAL A 216 0.58 -1.64 14.84
C VAL A 216 0.58 -0.78 13.57
N ARG A 217 -0.43 -0.99 12.71
CA ARG A 217 -0.75 -0.14 11.56
C ARG A 217 -2.26 0.05 11.50
N CYS A 218 -2.72 1.23 11.91
CA CYS A 218 -4.14 1.59 11.91
C CYS A 218 -4.33 3.04 11.47
N PRO A 219 -5.05 3.32 10.36
CA PRO A 219 -5.31 4.70 9.93
C PRO A 219 -6.37 5.38 10.79
N ASP A 220 -6.15 6.65 11.10
CA ASP A 220 -7.26 7.57 11.31
C ASP A 220 -7.81 7.97 9.92
N ILE A 221 -9.06 7.65 9.64
CA ILE A 221 -9.74 7.97 8.38
C ILE A 221 -10.74 9.10 8.50
N THR A 222 -10.75 9.84 9.60
CA THR A 222 -11.67 10.96 9.84
C THR A 222 -11.60 11.96 8.69
N ARG A 223 -10.40 12.31 8.25
CA ARG A 223 -10.20 13.23 7.13
C ARG A 223 -10.78 12.70 5.81
N ALA A 224 -10.64 11.42 5.51
CA ALA A 224 -11.25 10.81 4.32
C ALA A 224 -12.79 10.83 4.39
N ARG A 225 -13.37 10.57 5.56
CA ARG A 225 -14.82 10.67 5.76
C ARG A 225 -15.33 12.09 5.57
N ASP A 226 -14.69 13.05 6.25
CA ASP A 226 -15.17 14.44 6.29
C ASP A 226 -15.01 15.15 4.94
N LEU A 227 -13.90 14.93 4.22
CA LEU A 227 -13.59 15.63 2.99
C LEU A 227 -14.09 14.93 1.73
N LEU A 228 -14.10 13.58 1.74
CA LEU A 228 -14.39 12.78 0.55
C LEU A 228 -15.72 12.02 0.67
N GLY A 229 -16.34 11.97 1.85
CA GLY A 229 -17.45 11.05 2.13
C GLY A 229 -17.05 9.58 1.94
N TRP A 230 -15.76 9.27 2.14
CA TRP A 230 -15.21 7.95 1.88
C TRP A 230 -14.95 7.16 3.14
N GLU A 231 -15.38 5.93 3.15
CA GLU A 231 -14.96 4.87 4.07
C GLU A 231 -14.98 3.52 3.35
N PRO A 232 -14.23 2.50 3.83
CA PRO A 232 -14.28 1.17 3.24
C PRO A 232 -15.66 0.55 3.46
N GLU A 233 -16.18 -0.15 2.44
CA GLU A 233 -17.51 -0.77 2.46
C GLU A 233 -17.43 -2.31 2.38
N VAL A 234 -16.30 -2.84 1.88
CA VAL A 234 -16.11 -4.28 1.71
C VAL A 234 -15.53 -4.88 2.98
N GLU A 235 -16.35 -5.66 3.66
CA GLU A 235 -15.95 -6.44 4.82
C GLU A 235 -14.85 -7.46 4.48
N LEU A 236 -13.99 -7.79 5.46
CA LEU A 236 -12.85 -8.69 5.26
C LEU A 236 -13.27 -10.04 4.66
N ASP A 237 -14.28 -10.68 5.21
CA ASP A 237 -14.75 -11.99 4.75
C ASP A 237 -15.21 -11.96 3.29
N GLU A 238 -15.94 -10.93 2.90
CA GLU A 238 -16.38 -10.77 1.53
C GLU A 238 -15.20 -10.52 0.58
N GLY A 239 -14.26 -9.65 0.98
CA GLY A 239 -13.05 -9.40 0.21
C GLY A 239 -12.18 -10.66 0.05
N LEU A 240 -12.04 -11.47 1.09
CA LEU A 240 -11.33 -12.77 1.03
C LEU A 240 -12.01 -13.75 0.07
N ARG A 241 -13.36 -13.85 0.07
CA ARG A 241 -14.10 -14.69 -0.90
C ARG A 241 -13.88 -14.22 -2.33
N ARG A 242 -13.93 -12.90 -2.59
CA ARG A 242 -13.65 -12.34 -3.93
C ARG A 242 -12.23 -12.64 -4.37
N LEU A 243 -11.26 -12.50 -3.47
CA LEU A 243 -9.86 -12.83 -3.75
C LEU A 243 -9.69 -14.31 -4.06
N GLN A 244 -10.25 -15.22 -3.24
CA GLN A 244 -10.24 -16.67 -3.46
C GLN A 244 -10.81 -17.03 -4.84
N ALA A 245 -11.98 -16.48 -5.19
CA ALA A 245 -12.60 -16.73 -6.48
C ALA A 245 -11.75 -16.24 -7.65
N ALA A 246 -11.08 -15.10 -7.51
CA ALA A 246 -10.18 -14.59 -8.54
C ALA A 246 -8.92 -15.46 -8.72
N LEU A 247 -8.30 -15.90 -7.63
CA LEU A 247 -7.14 -16.79 -7.66
C LEU A 247 -7.48 -18.16 -8.24
N ALA A 248 -8.65 -18.71 -7.93
CA ALA A 248 -9.11 -19.97 -8.50
C ALA A 248 -9.32 -19.91 -10.03
N ARG A 249 -9.70 -18.75 -10.57
CA ARG A 249 -9.85 -18.54 -12.03
C ARG A 249 -8.53 -18.31 -12.77
N ALA A 250 -7.48 -17.94 -12.08
CA ALA A 250 -6.17 -17.66 -12.65
C ALA A 250 -5.07 -18.45 -11.94
N PRO A 251 -5.07 -19.81 -12.06
CA PRO A 251 -4.11 -20.67 -11.37
C PRO A 251 -2.64 -20.36 -11.73
N SER A 252 -2.38 -19.77 -12.89
CA SER A 252 -1.04 -19.31 -13.29
C SER A 252 -0.45 -18.22 -12.37
N MET A 253 -1.29 -17.48 -11.64
CA MET A 253 -0.83 -16.54 -10.61
C MET A 253 -0.26 -17.24 -9.38
N LEU A 254 -0.63 -18.50 -9.14
CA LEU A 254 -0.17 -19.32 -8.02
C LEU A 254 1.11 -20.13 -8.34
N SER A 255 1.63 -20.03 -9.56
CA SER A 255 2.83 -20.78 -9.97
C SER A 255 4.10 -20.01 -9.62
N PRO A 256 5.16 -20.66 -9.08
CA PRO A 256 6.46 -20.06 -8.93
C PRO A 256 7.09 -19.91 -10.31
N GLY A 257 7.27 -18.69 -10.78
CA GLY A 257 8.01 -18.46 -12.02
C GLY A 257 7.44 -17.39 -12.95
N ALA A 258 7.24 -16.16 -12.47
CA ALA A 258 7.26 -15.02 -13.36
C ALA A 258 8.73 -14.58 -13.56
N PRO A 259 9.15 -14.24 -14.80
CA PRO A 259 10.54 -13.94 -15.09
C PRO A 259 11.04 -12.74 -14.27
N SER A 260 12.23 -12.89 -13.73
CA SER A 260 13.06 -11.79 -13.24
C SER A 260 13.33 -10.84 -14.41
N PHE A 261 12.80 -9.62 -14.33
CA PHE A 261 13.26 -8.51 -15.17
C PHE A 261 14.50 -7.88 -14.58
#